data_f82b0b3271027eafa2740c8517506ea9
#
_entry.id   f82b0b3271027eafa2740c8517506ea9
#
_cell.length_a   1.000
_cell.length_b   1.000
_cell.length_c   1.000
_cell.angle_alpha   90.00
_cell.angle_beta   90.00
_cell.angle_gamma   90.00
#
_symmetry.space_group_name_H-M   'P 1'
#
loop_
_entity.id
_entity.type
_entity.pdbx_description
1 polymer ?
#
loop_
_entity_poly.entity_id
_entity_poly.type
_entity_poly.pdbx_seq_one_letter_code
_entity_poly.pdbx_strand_id
1 'polypeptide(L)'
;MRQLAVFNPFNAPVYHEDVVDSTMKVSRALALRGEPHGTVITADFQEAGRGRIQGRSWNTDKSSSLLFTILLRYPRIEAIPPALTLRTGLATALAIEDFGESAFSGTVLAGKVLIKWPNDIMIFAKKAAGILAEADGGDVHIGIGVNVAQKQFPDFLRDKATSIALAAGTEIASEERFTLLGKILARLHTEIETAAGADWKSRIEERLYQKGEPVSFAEGAADSGKIVNGILSGIGPGGELLIAPNGSPGSQAGSLSFTAGELLLYR
;
A
#
# COMPACT_ATOMS: atom_id res chain seq x y z
N MET A 1 -21.94 -12.74 1.81
CA MET A 1 -21.33 -11.54 2.43
C MET A 1 -21.82 -11.42 3.86
N ARG A 2 -20.90 -11.36 4.83
CA ARG A 2 -21.18 -11.15 6.25
C ARG A 2 -20.53 -9.86 6.73
N GLN A 3 -21.10 -9.20 7.72
CA GLN A 3 -20.50 -8.03 8.36
C GLN A 3 -19.59 -8.49 9.50
N LEU A 4 -18.39 -7.88 9.57
CA LEU A 4 -17.42 -8.11 10.64
C LEU A 4 -17.52 -7.02 11.72
N ALA A 5 -17.31 -7.41 12.97
CA ALA A 5 -17.16 -6.49 14.10
C ALA A 5 -15.70 -5.98 14.18
N VAL A 6 -15.23 -5.30 13.14
CA VAL A 6 -13.91 -4.64 13.10
C VAL A 6 -14.12 -3.15 13.32
N PHE A 7 -13.28 -2.54 14.16
CA PHE A 7 -13.31 -1.09 14.37
C PHE A 7 -13.02 -0.36 13.06
N ASN A 8 -13.98 0.46 12.64
CA ASN A 8 -13.87 1.30 11.44
C ASN A 8 -14.21 2.75 11.80
N PRO A 9 -13.22 3.66 11.89
CA PRO A 9 -13.42 5.04 12.30
C PRO A 9 -14.20 5.88 11.29
N PHE A 10 -14.39 5.39 10.06
CA PHE A 10 -15.27 6.00 9.06
C PHE A 10 -16.76 5.77 9.36
N ASN A 11 -17.11 5.04 10.43
CA ASN A 11 -18.49 4.68 10.80
C ASN A 11 -19.28 3.96 9.68
N ALA A 12 -18.58 3.18 8.88
CA ALA A 12 -19.12 2.43 7.75
C ALA A 12 -18.94 0.91 7.96
N PRO A 13 -19.75 0.07 7.29
CA PRO A 13 -19.68 -1.37 7.45
C PRO A 13 -18.36 -1.96 6.93
N VAL A 14 -17.92 -3.03 7.57
CA VAL A 14 -16.84 -3.91 7.11
C VAL A 14 -17.45 -5.24 6.72
N TYR A 15 -17.46 -5.56 5.45
CA TYR A 15 -17.97 -6.79 4.89
C TYR A 15 -16.87 -7.82 4.67
N HIS A 16 -17.24 -9.09 4.68
CA HIS A 16 -16.33 -10.20 4.41
C HIS A 16 -16.98 -11.25 3.53
N GLU A 17 -16.17 -11.81 2.63
CA GLU A 17 -16.46 -12.98 1.81
C GLU A 17 -15.32 -13.98 1.90
N ASP A 18 -15.63 -15.28 1.85
CA ASP A 18 -14.58 -16.32 1.85
C ASP A 18 -13.77 -16.32 0.55
N VAL A 19 -14.46 -16.17 -0.59
CA VAL A 19 -13.86 -16.13 -1.92
C VAL A 19 -14.55 -15.10 -2.80
N VAL A 20 -13.78 -14.31 -3.50
CA VAL A 20 -14.27 -13.33 -4.49
C VAL A 20 -13.38 -13.36 -5.73
N ASP A 21 -13.88 -12.89 -6.86
CA ASP A 21 -13.03 -12.56 -8.00
C ASP A 21 -11.95 -11.53 -7.60
N SER A 22 -12.42 -10.39 -7.05
CA SER A 22 -11.60 -9.29 -6.60
C SER A 22 -12.39 -8.40 -5.64
N THR A 23 -11.79 -8.02 -4.51
CA THR A 23 -12.40 -7.07 -3.56
C THR A 23 -12.68 -5.72 -4.22
N MET A 24 -11.89 -5.32 -5.24
CA MET A 24 -12.13 -4.11 -6.04
C MET A 24 -13.44 -4.19 -6.84
N LYS A 25 -13.75 -5.34 -7.45
CA LYS A 25 -15.02 -5.55 -8.18
C LYS A 25 -16.22 -5.49 -7.21
N VAL A 26 -16.09 -6.14 -6.06
CA VAL A 26 -17.16 -6.11 -5.03
C VAL A 26 -17.35 -4.70 -4.51
N SER A 27 -16.28 -3.96 -4.23
CA SER A 27 -16.33 -2.57 -3.80
C SER A 27 -17.10 -1.67 -4.80
N ARG A 28 -16.88 -1.86 -6.11
CA ARG A 28 -17.66 -1.13 -7.14
C ARG A 28 -19.14 -1.48 -7.11
N ALA A 29 -19.47 -2.75 -6.92
CA ALA A 29 -20.86 -3.17 -6.78
C ALA A 29 -21.52 -2.59 -5.53
N LEU A 30 -20.78 -2.47 -4.43
CA LEU A 30 -21.22 -1.81 -3.19
C LEU A 30 -21.44 -0.29 -3.41
N ALA A 31 -20.53 0.37 -4.13
CA ALA A 31 -20.67 1.78 -4.48
C ALA A 31 -21.96 2.05 -5.28
N LEU A 32 -22.27 1.20 -6.27
CA LEU A 32 -23.50 1.28 -7.07
C LEU A 32 -24.77 1.04 -6.23
N ARG A 33 -24.68 0.33 -5.11
CA ARG A 33 -25.78 0.12 -4.16
C ARG A 33 -25.95 1.27 -3.17
N GLY A 34 -25.10 2.30 -3.23
CA GLY A 34 -25.16 3.45 -2.34
C GLY A 34 -24.48 3.25 -0.99
N GLU A 35 -23.62 2.26 -0.84
CA GLU A 35 -22.89 2.07 0.42
C GLU A 35 -22.07 3.32 0.79
N PRO A 36 -21.95 3.67 2.08
CA PRO A 36 -21.36 4.93 2.51
C PRO A 36 -19.85 4.99 2.28
N HIS A 37 -19.31 6.22 2.36
CA HIS A 37 -17.88 6.50 2.47
C HIS A 37 -17.25 5.69 3.62
N GLY A 38 -16.09 5.08 3.37
CA GLY A 38 -15.41 4.25 4.35
C GLY A 38 -15.87 2.80 4.41
N THR A 39 -16.82 2.37 3.56
CA THR A 39 -17.21 0.95 3.46
C THR A 39 -16.05 0.09 3.03
N VAL A 40 -15.85 -1.03 3.71
CA VAL A 40 -14.77 -1.99 3.46
C VAL A 40 -15.33 -3.33 3.03
N ILE A 41 -14.70 -3.95 2.05
CA ILE A 41 -14.87 -5.37 1.72
C ILE A 41 -13.52 -6.08 1.84
N THR A 42 -13.49 -7.18 2.61
CA THR A 42 -12.33 -8.07 2.74
C THR A 42 -12.67 -9.48 2.28
N ALA A 43 -11.67 -10.24 1.86
CA ALA A 43 -11.83 -11.62 1.44
C ALA A 43 -10.70 -12.50 1.95
N ASP A 44 -10.98 -13.81 2.12
CA ASP A 44 -9.97 -14.81 2.42
C ASP A 44 -9.11 -15.16 1.20
N PHE A 45 -9.72 -15.09 0.01
CA PHE A 45 -9.07 -15.43 -1.25
C PHE A 45 -9.63 -14.60 -2.43
N GLN A 46 -8.77 -14.25 -3.37
CA GLN A 46 -9.15 -13.61 -4.63
C GLN A 46 -8.76 -14.51 -5.81
N GLU A 47 -9.72 -14.89 -6.66
CA GLU A 47 -9.46 -15.69 -7.86
C GLU A 47 -8.75 -14.91 -8.97
N ALA A 48 -9.01 -13.59 -9.03
CA ALA A 48 -8.47 -12.68 -10.04
C ALA A 48 -7.86 -11.42 -9.39
N GLY A 49 -7.08 -11.60 -8.32
CA GLY A 49 -6.33 -10.52 -7.69
C GLY A 49 -5.35 -9.87 -8.67
N ARG A 50 -5.36 -8.54 -8.79
CA ARG A 50 -4.54 -7.79 -9.75
C ARG A 50 -3.52 -6.90 -9.07
N GLY A 51 -2.35 -6.78 -9.70
CA GLY A 51 -1.40 -5.71 -9.42
C GLY A 51 -1.66 -4.47 -10.28
N ARG A 52 -0.90 -3.39 -10.01
CA ARG A 52 -0.97 -2.12 -10.77
C ARG A 52 -0.61 -2.29 -12.26
N ILE A 53 0.35 -3.14 -12.57
CA ILE A 53 0.80 -3.41 -13.92
C ILE A 53 -0.04 -4.54 -14.50
N GLN A 54 -0.54 -4.36 -15.72
CA GLN A 54 -1.32 -5.38 -16.41
C GLN A 54 -0.50 -6.68 -16.54
N GLY A 55 -1.16 -7.82 -16.30
CA GLY A 55 -0.53 -9.14 -16.31
C GLY A 55 0.15 -9.54 -14.99
N ARG A 56 0.30 -8.64 -14.02
CA ARG A 56 0.75 -9.01 -12.66
C ARG A 56 -0.45 -9.37 -11.80
N SER A 57 -0.44 -10.57 -11.23
CA SER A 57 -1.45 -11.06 -10.29
C SER A 57 -0.99 -10.92 -8.84
N TRP A 58 -1.94 -10.82 -7.94
CA TRP A 58 -1.72 -10.94 -6.50
C TRP A 58 -2.11 -12.36 -6.08
N ASN A 59 -1.12 -13.22 -5.91
CA ASN A 59 -1.32 -14.62 -5.56
C ASN A 59 -1.00 -14.83 -4.08
N THR A 60 -1.91 -15.45 -3.36
CA THR A 60 -1.74 -15.76 -1.93
C THR A 60 -2.43 -17.08 -1.61
N ASP A 61 -1.96 -17.76 -0.57
CA ASP A 61 -2.71 -18.86 0.03
C ASP A 61 -3.93 -18.32 0.77
N LYS A 62 -5.00 -19.10 0.80
CA LYS A 62 -6.25 -18.72 1.48
C LYS A 62 -5.96 -18.32 2.93
N SER A 63 -6.53 -17.20 3.36
CA SER A 63 -6.47 -16.66 4.73
C SER A 63 -5.06 -16.32 5.26
N SER A 64 -4.01 -16.38 4.44
CA SER A 64 -2.63 -16.00 4.84
C SER A 64 -2.34 -14.51 4.69
N SER A 65 -3.09 -13.83 3.82
CA SER A 65 -3.01 -12.39 3.57
C SER A 65 -4.22 -11.65 4.08
N LEU A 66 -4.04 -10.38 4.40
CA LEU A 66 -5.14 -9.42 4.50
C LEU A 66 -5.39 -8.83 3.11
N LEU A 67 -6.54 -9.16 2.54
CA LEU A 67 -7.01 -8.69 1.24
C LEU A 67 -8.27 -7.87 1.45
N PHE A 68 -8.24 -6.57 1.14
CA PHE A 68 -9.41 -5.73 1.27
C PHE A 68 -9.42 -4.55 0.31
N THR A 69 -10.58 -3.97 0.13
CA THR A 69 -10.78 -2.69 -0.57
C THR A 69 -11.63 -1.78 0.30
N ILE A 70 -11.22 -0.53 0.45
CA ILE A 70 -12.03 0.53 1.04
C ILE A 70 -12.60 1.42 -0.06
N LEU A 71 -13.90 1.76 0.06
CA LEU A 71 -14.59 2.73 -0.77
C LEU A 71 -14.53 4.10 -0.10
N LEU A 72 -13.88 5.07 -0.73
CA LEU A 72 -13.90 6.47 -0.34
C LEU A 72 -14.75 7.26 -1.33
N ARG A 73 -15.58 8.19 -0.85
CA ARG A 73 -16.45 9.00 -1.69
C ARG A 73 -16.14 10.46 -1.52
N TYR A 74 -15.85 11.12 -2.62
CA TYR A 74 -15.59 12.55 -2.69
C TYR A 74 -16.64 13.22 -3.59
N PRO A 75 -17.03 14.47 -3.33
CA PRO A 75 -18.06 15.16 -4.12
C PRO A 75 -17.62 15.40 -5.58
N ARG A 76 -16.32 15.39 -5.85
CA ARG A 76 -15.70 15.56 -7.18
C ARG A 76 -14.25 15.11 -7.15
N ILE A 77 -13.66 14.88 -8.32
CA ILE A 77 -12.28 14.39 -8.45
C ILE A 77 -11.25 15.32 -7.79
N GLU A 78 -11.44 16.63 -7.89
CA GLU A 78 -10.55 17.64 -7.32
C GLU A 78 -10.55 17.67 -5.78
N ALA A 79 -11.55 17.04 -5.15
CA ALA A 79 -11.61 16.88 -3.71
C ALA A 79 -10.83 15.64 -3.19
N ILE A 80 -10.35 14.77 -4.09
CA ILE A 80 -9.53 13.64 -3.73
C ILE A 80 -8.19 14.15 -3.17
N PRO A 81 -7.76 13.73 -1.97
CA PRO A 81 -6.49 14.16 -1.40
C PRO A 81 -5.30 13.85 -2.31
N PRO A 82 -4.34 14.78 -2.45
CA PRO A 82 -3.14 14.51 -3.24
C PRO A 82 -2.36 13.33 -2.69
N ALA A 83 -1.63 12.63 -3.55
CA ALA A 83 -0.78 11.48 -3.19
C ALA A 83 -1.53 10.38 -2.41
N LEU A 84 -2.82 10.18 -2.64
CA LEU A 84 -3.68 9.28 -1.86
C LEU A 84 -3.10 7.85 -1.73
N THR A 85 -2.51 7.30 -2.81
CA THR A 85 -1.85 6.00 -2.78
C THR A 85 -0.66 5.96 -1.82
N LEU A 86 0.18 6.99 -1.82
CA LEU A 86 1.34 7.09 -0.92
C LEU A 86 0.91 7.34 0.53
N ARG A 87 -0.12 8.15 0.75
CA ARG A 87 -0.71 8.37 2.09
C ARG A 87 -1.33 7.09 2.64
N THR A 88 -1.98 6.30 1.78
CA THR A 88 -2.43 4.94 2.13
C THR A 88 -1.24 4.04 2.46
N GLY A 89 -0.13 4.17 1.73
CA GLY A 89 1.13 3.49 2.01
C GLY A 89 1.69 3.85 3.38
N LEU A 90 1.69 5.13 3.74
CA LEU A 90 2.12 5.61 5.06
C LEU A 90 1.24 5.03 6.17
N ALA A 91 -0.08 5.10 6.01
CA ALA A 91 -1.03 4.51 6.96
C ALA A 91 -0.81 3.01 7.16
N THR A 92 -0.59 2.27 6.05
CA THR A 92 -0.32 0.83 6.08
C THR A 92 1.01 0.52 6.76
N ALA A 93 2.08 1.26 6.46
CA ALA A 93 3.39 1.08 7.07
C ALA A 93 3.36 1.30 8.59
N LEU A 94 2.74 2.39 9.04
CA LEU A 94 2.56 2.70 10.46
C LEU A 94 1.71 1.64 11.17
N ALA A 95 0.63 1.18 10.53
CA ALA A 95 -0.24 0.15 11.11
C ALA A 95 0.47 -1.21 11.25
N ILE A 96 1.37 -1.56 10.33
CA ILE A 96 2.19 -2.78 10.41
C ILE A 96 3.16 -2.65 11.61
N GLU A 97 3.77 -1.49 11.83
CA GLU A 97 4.63 -1.26 12.99
C GLU A 97 3.84 -1.34 14.31
N ASP A 98 2.69 -0.66 14.41
CA ASP A 98 1.80 -0.73 15.58
C ASP A 98 1.30 -2.16 15.85
N PHE A 99 1.06 -2.92 14.79
CA PHE A 99 0.68 -4.32 14.91
C PHE A 99 1.85 -5.15 15.45
N GLY A 100 3.05 -4.94 14.93
CA GLY A 100 4.27 -5.59 15.39
C GLY A 100 4.55 -5.33 16.88
N GLU A 101 4.41 -4.09 17.34
CA GLU A 101 4.60 -3.71 18.74
C GLU A 101 3.59 -4.40 19.67
N SER A 102 2.33 -4.53 19.23
CA SER A 102 1.28 -5.13 20.05
C SER A 102 1.25 -6.66 20.02
N ALA A 103 1.63 -7.27 18.90
CA ALA A 103 1.55 -8.73 18.69
C ALA A 103 2.84 -9.45 19.09
N PHE A 104 3.98 -8.77 19.07
CA PHE A 104 5.30 -9.37 19.36
C PHE A 104 5.95 -8.62 20.50
N SER A 105 6.53 -9.34 21.44
CA SER A 105 7.25 -8.77 22.60
C SER A 105 8.53 -8.03 22.16
N GLY A 106 8.42 -7.01 21.33
CA GLY A 106 9.57 -6.23 20.88
C GLY A 106 9.31 -5.36 19.64
N THR A 107 10.19 -4.39 19.42
CA THR A 107 10.12 -3.37 18.35
C THR A 107 10.77 -3.83 17.04
N VAL A 108 10.67 -5.13 16.69
CA VAL A 108 11.40 -5.72 15.54
C VAL A 108 11.13 -4.98 14.22
N LEU A 109 9.92 -4.46 14.02
CA LEU A 109 9.52 -3.78 12.79
C LEU A 109 9.57 -2.25 12.88
N ALA A 110 9.80 -1.67 14.06
CA ALA A 110 9.83 -0.21 14.24
C ALA A 110 10.89 0.46 13.35
N GLY A 111 10.47 1.40 12.51
CA GLY A 111 11.33 2.10 11.55
C GLY A 111 11.87 1.22 10.41
N LYS A 112 11.37 -0.02 10.24
CA LYS A 112 11.79 -0.95 9.19
C LYS A 112 10.77 -1.12 8.07
N VAL A 113 9.58 -0.56 8.24
CA VAL A 113 8.52 -0.60 7.24
C VAL A 113 8.59 0.65 6.37
N LEU A 114 9.02 0.49 5.12
CA LEU A 114 9.31 1.57 4.19
C LEU A 114 8.33 1.56 3.01
N ILE A 115 8.18 2.71 2.37
CA ILE A 115 7.31 2.93 1.22
C ILE A 115 8.15 2.94 -0.03
N LYS A 116 7.98 1.95 -0.91
CA LYS A 116 8.56 1.98 -2.26
C LYS A 116 7.57 2.60 -3.22
N TRP A 117 7.93 3.75 -3.78
CA TRP A 117 7.10 4.43 -4.77
C TRP A 117 6.80 3.50 -5.98
N PRO A 118 5.58 3.54 -6.52
CA PRO A 118 4.47 4.39 -6.11
C PRO A 118 3.51 3.75 -5.08
N ASN A 119 3.61 2.45 -4.79
CA ASN A 119 2.49 1.72 -4.21
C ASN A 119 2.85 0.45 -3.42
N ASP A 120 4.12 0.21 -3.13
CA ASP A 120 4.57 -0.99 -2.43
C ASP A 120 5.07 -0.67 -1.01
N ILE A 121 4.81 -1.59 -0.08
CA ILE A 121 5.36 -1.54 1.27
C ILE A 121 6.45 -2.60 1.38
N MET A 122 7.60 -2.16 1.87
CA MET A 122 8.80 -2.98 1.99
C MET A 122 9.16 -3.21 3.46
N ILE A 123 9.55 -4.44 3.80
CA ILE A 123 10.16 -4.78 5.07
C ILE A 123 11.47 -5.50 4.76
N PHE A 124 12.60 -5.02 5.29
CA PHE A 124 13.93 -5.58 5.02
C PHE A 124 14.21 -5.78 3.52
N ALA A 125 13.92 -4.74 2.71
CA ALA A 125 14.09 -4.71 1.26
C ALA A 125 13.24 -5.73 0.47
N LYS A 126 12.26 -6.39 1.10
CA LYS A 126 11.31 -7.30 0.45
C LYS A 126 9.89 -6.74 0.52
N LYS A 127 9.09 -6.97 -0.52
CA LYS A 127 7.70 -6.49 -0.59
C LYS A 127 6.81 -7.25 0.38
N ALA A 128 6.19 -6.52 1.31
CA ALA A 128 5.22 -7.05 2.28
C ALA A 128 3.78 -6.69 1.92
N ALA A 129 3.55 -5.56 1.24
CA ALA A 129 2.21 -5.16 0.82
C ALA A 129 2.22 -4.42 -0.52
N GLY A 130 1.05 -4.37 -1.16
CA GLY A 130 0.80 -3.60 -2.37
C GLY A 130 -0.53 -2.89 -2.31
N ILE A 131 -0.60 -1.70 -2.90
CA ILE A 131 -1.77 -0.83 -2.91
C ILE A 131 -2.16 -0.55 -4.35
N LEU A 132 -3.46 -0.60 -4.63
CA LEU A 132 -4.03 -0.25 -5.92
C LEU A 132 -5.20 0.71 -5.71
N ALA A 133 -5.07 1.94 -6.18
CA ALA A 133 -6.15 2.92 -6.14
C ALA A 133 -6.70 3.15 -7.54
N GLU A 134 -8.02 3.07 -7.67
CA GLU A 134 -8.75 3.34 -8.91
C GLU A 134 -9.93 4.27 -8.59
N ALA A 135 -10.12 5.30 -9.39
CA ALA A 135 -11.20 6.27 -9.24
C ALA A 135 -12.22 6.12 -10.38
N ASP A 136 -13.49 6.26 -10.03
CA ASP A 136 -14.61 6.39 -10.96
C ASP A 136 -15.45 7.60 -10.53
N GLY A 137 -15.23 8.73 -11.20
CA GLY A 137 -15.74 10.01 -10.72
C GLY A 137 -15.18 10.35 -9.33
N GLY A 138 -16.06 10.62 -8.37
CA GLY A 138 -15.71 10.89 -6.97
C GLY A 138 -15.57 9.62 -6.11
N ASP A 139 -15.93 8.45 -6.61
CA ASP A 139 -15.77 7.18 -5.91
C ASP A 139 -14.34 6.65 -6.12
N VAL A 140 -13.61 6.44 -5.03
CA VAL A 140 -12.25 5.91 -5.04
C VAL A 140 -12.23 4.55 -4.35
N HIS A 141 -11.74 3.55 -5.06
CA HIS A 141 -11.58 2.20 -4.57
C HIS A 141 -10.10 1.95 -4.29
N ILE A 142 -9.73 1.75 -3.03
CA ILE A 142 -8.34 1.48 -2.64
C ILE A 142 -8.23 0.03 -2.20
N GLY A 143 -7.69 -0.81 -3.09
CA GLY A 143 -7.34 -2.19 -2.80
C GLY A 143 -5.99 -2.29 -2.10
N ILE A 144 -5.94 -3.02 -1.01
CA ILE A 144 -4.73 -3.25 -0.24
C ILE A 144 -4.58 -4.76 -0.02
N GLY A 145 -3.42 -5.29 -0.40
CA GLY A 145 -3.00 -6.65 -0.10
C GLY A 145 -1.78 -6.62 0.82
N VAL A 146 -1.88 -7.23 1.99
CA VAL A 146 -0.76 -7.35 2.94
C VAL A 146 -0.44 -8.83 3.16
N ASN A 147 0.79 -9.22 2.97
CA ASN A 147 1.28 -10.54 3.33
C ASN A 147 1.43 -10.60 4.86
N VAL A 148 0.59 -11.37 5.54
CA VAL A 148 0.55 -11.42 7.01
C VAL A 148 1.19 -12.70 7.54
N ALA A 149 0.59 -13.84 7.27
CA ALA A 149 0.92 -15.13 7.88
C ALA A 149 1.65 -16.13 6.96
N GLN A 150 2.00 -15.72 5.73
CA GLN A 150 2.72 -16.61 4.80
C GLN A 150 4.05 -17.06 5.40
N LYS A 151 4.30 -18.36 5.37
CA LYS A 151 5.54 -19.00 5.84
C LYS A 151 6.57 -19.18 4.72
N GLN A 152 6.14 -19.10 3.46
CA GLN A 152 7.00 -19.27 2.28
C GLN A 152 6.41 -18.55 1.07
N PHE A 153 7.24 -18.29 0.10
CA PHE A 153 6.88 -17.75 -1.20
C PHE A 153 7.43 -18.65 -2.30
N PRO A 154 6.80 -18.70 -3.49
CA PRO A 154 7.37 -19.36 -4.67
C PRO A 154 8.80 -18.88 -4.94
N ASP A 155 9.64 -19.72 -5.55
CA ASP A 155 11.07 -19.45 -5.76
C ASP A 155 11.35 -18.11 -6.45
N PHE A 156 10.53 -17.74 -7.45
CA PHE A 156 10.68 -16.48 -8.17
C PHE A 156 10.33 -15.22 -7.34
N LEU A 157 9.70 -15.38 -6.17
CA LEU A 157 9.36 -14.32 -5.21
C LEU A 157 10.16 -14.39 -3.92
N ARG A 158 10.87 -15.49 -3.62
CA ARG A 158 11.56 -15.73 -2.35
C ARG A 158 12.48 -14.59 -1.91
N ASP A 159 13.18 -13.98 -2.86
CA ASP A 159 14.09 -12.87 -2.59
C ASP A 159 13.45 -11.48 -2.75
N LYS A 160 12.20 -11.43 -3.24
CA LYS A 160 11.49 -10.18 -3.56
C LYS A 160 10.31 -9.89 -2.64
N ALA A 161 9.74 -10.91 -1.99
CA ALA A 161 8.58 -10.80 -1.13
C ALA A 161 8.85 -11.31 0.28
N THR A 162 8.13 -10.77 1.24
CA THR A 162 8.09 -11.22 2.63
C THR A 162 6.67 -11.10 3.19
N SER A 163 6.44 -11.70 4.34
CA SER A 163 5.25 -11.49 5.17
C SER A 163 5.64 -10.84 6.50
N ILE A 164 4.67 -10.34 7.23
CA ILE A 164 4.90 -9.84 8.59
C ILE A 164 5.44 -10.97 9.46
N ALA A 165 4.89 -12.18 9.35
CA ALA A 165 5.35 -13.36 10.09
C ALA A 165 6.82 -13.69 9.82
N LEU A 166 7.23 -13.75 8.55
CA LEU A 166 8.62 -14.00 8.16
C LEU A 166 9.56 -12.89 8.60
N ALA A 167 9.15 -11.63 8.45
CA ALA A 167 9.96 -10.47 8.85
C ALA A 167 10.14 -10.38 10.37
N ALA A 168 9.13 -10.77 11.15
CA ALA A 168 9.18 -10.79 12.59
C ALA A 168 9.78 -12.08 13.17
N GLY A 169 9.97 -13.14 12.33
CA GLY A 169 10.46 -14.43 12.77
C GLY A 169 9.50 -15.18 13.71
N THR A 170 8.18 -14.93 13.55
CA THR A 170 7.15 -15.52 14.44
C THR A 170 5.92 -15.96 13.65
N GLU A 171 5.17 -16.90 14.21
CA GLU A 171 3.88 -17.30 13.63
C GLU A 171 2.79 -16.28 13.99
N ILE A 172 1.91 -16.00 13.03
CA ILE A 172 0.76 -15.13 13.20
C ILE A 172 -0.50 -15.93 12.86
N ALA A 173 -1.46 -15.95 13.78
CA ALA A 173 -2.76 -16.58 13.53
C ALA A 173 -3.49 -15.83 12.41
N SER A 174 -4.23 -16.56 11.56
CA SER A 174 -4.89 -15.95 10.40
C SER A 174 -5.94 -14.90 10.78
N GLU A 175 -6.54 -15.02 11.95
CA GLU A 175 -7.54 -14.07 12.49
C GLU A 175 -6.93 -12.72 12.84
N GLU A 176 -5.65 -12.67 13.18
CA GLU A 176 -4.94 -11.44 13.53
C GLU A 176 -4.88 -10.42 12.36
N ARG A 177 -5.11 -10.89 11.13
CA ARG A 177 -5.26 -9.98 9.99
C ARG A 177 -6.40 -8.98 10.16
N PHE A 178 -7.46 -9.29 10.93
CA PHE A 178 -8.55 -8.36 11.21
C PHE A 178 -8.19 -7.32 12.28
N THR A 179 -7.31 -7.67 13.22
CA THR A 179 -6.68 -6.70 14.12
C THR A 179 -5.84 -5.71 13.32
N LEU A 180 -5.04 -6.20 12.38
CA LEU A 180 -4.27 -5.34 11.47
C LEU A 180 -5.18 -4.47 10.59
N LEU A 181 -6.30 -5.01 10.08
CA LEU A 181 -7.29 -4.22 9.32
C LEU A 181 -7.77 -3.02 10.12
N GLY A 182 -8.19 -3.21 11.37
CA GLY A 182 -8.63 -2.11 12.24
C GLY A 182 -7.55 -1.04 12.44
N LYS A 183 -6.28 -1.45 12.60
CA LYS A 183 -5.15 -0.53 12.73
C LYS A 183 -4.91 0.25 11.41
N ILE A 184 -4.97 -0.41 10.25
CA ILE A 184 -4.83 0.27 8.96
C ILE A 184 -5.96 1.29 8.76
N LEU A 185 -7.22 0.93 9.05
CA LEU A 185 -8.35 1.85 8.93
C LEU A 185 -8.19 3.07 9.86
N ALA A 186 -7.73 2.86 11.10
CA ALA A 186 -7.47 3.94 12.04
C ALA A 186 -6.38 4.91 11.55
N ARG A 187 -5.26 4.38 11.06
CA ARG A 187 -4.17 5.18 10.49
C ARG A 187 -4.60 5.90 9.21
N LEU A 188 -5.34 5.21 8.33
CA LEU A 188 -5.83 5.80 7.07
C LEU A 188 -6.79 6.96 7.35
N HIS A 189 -7.74 6.80 8.26
CA HIS A 189 -8.64 7.87 8.68
C HIS A 189 -7.85 9.09 9.20
N THR A 190 -6.85 8.86 10.04
CA THR A 190 -5.98 9.94 10.52
C THR A 190 -5.28 10.67 9.37
N GLU A 191 -4.78 9.93 8.38
CA GLU A 191 -4.03 10.50 7.25
C GLU A 191 -4.91 11.32 6.31
N ILE A 192 -6.16 10.94 6.08
CA ILE A 192 -6.99 11.56 5.03
C ILE A 192 -8.13 12.43 5.56
N GLU A 193 -8.62 12.20 6.79
CA GLU A 193 -9.79 12.88 7.35
C GLU A 193 -9.44 13.86 8.46
N THR A 194 -8.17 13.92 8.92
CA THR A 194 -7.78 14.80 10.01
C THR A 194 -6.65 15.75 9.65
N ALA A 195 -6.50 16.83 10.41
CA ALA A 195 -5.39 17.78 10.27
C ALA A 195 -4.01 17.14 10.54
N ALA A 196 -3.96 16.01 11.25
CA ALA A 196 -2.71 15.26 11.49
C ALA A 196 -2.09 14.68 10.21
N GLY A 197 -2.86 14.60 9.11
CA GLY A 197 -2.35 14.22 7.81
C GLY A 197 -1.78 15.39 6.97
N ALA A 198 -1.70 16.61 7.49
CA ALA A 198 -1.30 17.79 6.72
C ALA A 198 0.17 17.76 6.27
N ASP A 199 1.08 17.22 7.06
CA ASP A 199 2.51 17.08 6.78
C ASP A 199 2.89 15.72 6.18
N TRP A 200 1.93 15.09 5.48
CA TRP A 200 2.08 13.77 4.87
C TRP A 200 3.36 13.60 4.05
N LYS A 201 3.79 14.67 3.36
CA LYS A 201 4.94 14.63 2.46
C LYS A 201 6.25 14.33 3.20
N SER A 202 6.57 15.07 4.27
CA SER A 202 7.78 14.83 5.05
C SER A 202 7.78 13.45 5.69
N ARG A 203 6.64 13.03 6.23
CA ARG A 203 6.47 11.71 6.86
C ARG A 203 6.61 10.55 5.88
N ILE A 204 6.15 10.71 4.61
CA ILE A 204 6.42 9.73 3.54
C ILE A 204 7.91 9.75 3.18
N GLU A 205 8.51 10.93 3.02
CA GLU A 205 9.93 11.05 2.66
C GLU A 205 10.88 10.44 3.70
N GLU A 206 10.54 10.50 4.99
CA GLU A 206 11.28 9.82 6.06
C GLU A 206 11.27 8.29 5.93
N ARG A 207 10.24 7.74 5.27
CA ARG A 207 10.03 6.29 5.05
C ARG A 207 10.20 5.87 3.60
N LEU A 208 10.65 6.78 2.73
CA LEU A 208 10.79 6.49 1.31
C LEU A 208 11.96 5.53 1.08
N TYR A 209 11.63 4.35 0.57
CA TYR A 209 12.62 3.31 0.27
C TYR A 209 13.64 3.82 -0.76
N GLN A 210 14.92 3.66 -0.47
CA GLN A 210 16.05 4.13 -1.28
C GLN A 210 16.17 5.66 -1.43
N LYS A 211 15.53 6.46 -0.59
CA LYS A 211 15.78 7.92 -0.62
C LYS A 211 17.24 8.23 -0.34
N GLY A 212 17.83 9.07 -1.19
CA GLY A 212 19.25 9.45 -1.15
C GLY A 212 20.16 8.46 -1.85
N GLU A 213 19.66 7.32 -2.32
CA GLU A 213 20.45 6.29 -2.98
C GLU A 213 20.39 6.40 -4.52
N PRO A 214 21.40 5.86 -5.22
CA PRO A 214 21.34 5.68 -6.66
C PRO A 214 20.22 4.71 -7.03
N VAL A 215 19.40 5.10 -8.01
CA VAL A 215 18.29 4.29 -8.50
C VAL A 215 18.28 4.22 -10.01
N SER A 216 17.73 3.12 -10.54
CA SER A 216 17.28 3.00 -11.92
C SER A 216 15.76 3.01 -11.95
N PHE A 217 15.19 3.86 -12.77
CA PHE A 217 13.77 4.06 -12.91
C PHE A 217 13.32 3.82 -14.34
N ALA A 218 12.31 2.99 -14.55
CA ALA A 218 11.65 2.80 -15.83
C ALA A 218 10.43 3.72 -15.92
N GLU A 219 10.46 4.68 -16.84
CA GLU A 219 9.32 5.52 -17.17
C GLU A 219 8.33 4.72 -18.01
N GLY A 220 7.13 4.45 -17.45
CA GLY A 220 6.14 3.56 -18.05
C GLY A 220 6.29 2.11 -17.59
N ALA A 221 6.20 1.14 -18.51
CA ALA A 221 6.37 -0.28 -18.18
C ALA A 221 7.86 -0.65 -18.06
N ALA A 222 8.21 -1.48 -17.07
CA ALA A 222 9.60 -1.86 -16.78
C ALA A 222 10.34 -2.51 -17.97
N ASP A 223 9.60 -3.19 -18.85
CA ASP A 223 10.17 -3.95 -19.99
C ASP A 223 10.31 -3.12 -21.27
N SER A 224 9.70 -1.95 -21.35
CA SER A 224 9.67 -1.12 -22.57
C SER A 224 9.87 0.38 -22.29
N GLY A 225 9.95 0.78 -21.03
CA GLY A 225 10.10 2.16 -20.63
C GLY A 225 11.53 2.69 -20.80
N LYS A 226 11.64 4.02 -20.97
CA LYS A 226 12.93 4.72 -20.93
C LYS A 226 13.55 4.57 -19.52
N ILE A 227 14.77 4.09 -19.44
CA ILE A 227 15.49 3.99 -18.16
C ILE A 227 16.13 5.34 -17.82
N VAL A 228 15.84 5.81 -16.62
CA VAL A 228 16.45 7.01 -16.03
C VAL A 228 17.27 6.57 -14.82
N ASN A 229 18.55 6.96 -14.79
CA ASN A 229 19.44 6.71 -13.66
C ASN A 229 19.72 8.02 -12.93
N GLY A 230 19.70 7.99 -11.60
CA GLY A 230 19.96 9.17 -10.78
C GLY A 230 19.85 8.85 -9.29
N ILE A 231 19.83 9.90 -8.48
CA ILE A 231 19.62 9.79 -7.03
C ILE A 231 18.14 10.02 -6.72
N LEU A 232 17.51 9.13 -5.97
CA LEU A 232 16.14 9.35 -5.48
C LEU A 232 16.13 10.50 -4.48
N SER A 233 15.68 11.68 -4.90
CA SER A 233 15.75 12.91 -4.09
C SER A 233 14.53 13.13 -3.19
N GLY A 234 13.39 12.48 -3.48
CA GLY A 234 12.17 12.60 -2.68
C GLY A 234 10.91 12.47 -3.49
N ILE A 235 9.85 13.14 -3.03
CA ILE A 235 8.55 13.22 -3.71
C ILE A 235 8.11 14.68 -3.89
N GLY A 236 7.38 14.95 -4.97
CA GLY A 236 6.78 16.24 -5.28
C GLY A 236 5.49 16.52 -4.48
N PRO A 237 4.90 17.71 -4.66
CA PRO A 237 3.70 18.13 -3.92
C PRO A 237 2.44 17.32 -4.27
N GLY A 238 2.38 16.69 -5.44
CA GLY A 238 1.30 15.78 -5.85
C GLY A 238 1.63 14.30 -5.61
N GLY A 239 2.82 13.98 -5.06
CA GLY A 239 3.29 12.62 -4.84
C GLY A 239 4.13 12.07 -6.01
N GLU A 240 4.58 12.92 -6.92
CA GLU A 240 5.48 12.56 -8.01
C GLU A 240 6.82 12.08 -7.45
N LEU A 241 7.46 11.10 -8.10
CA LEU A 241 8.81 10.69 -7.77
C LEU A 241 9.81 11.72 -8.30
N LEU A 242 10.75 12.14 -7.47
CA LEU A 242 11.80 13.07 -7.84
C LEU A 242 13.15 12.34 -7.92
N ILE A 243 13.80 12.40 -9.09
CA ILE A 243 15.12 11.81 -9.33
C ILE A 243 16.08 12.92 -9.77
N ALA A 244 17.11 13.17 -8.97
CA ALA A 244 18.20 14.07 -9.33
C ALA A 244 19.15 13.38 -10.34
N PRO A 245 19.53 14.04 -11.45
CA PRO A 245 20.51 13.49 -12.36
C PRO A 245 21.85 13.21 -11.65
N ASN A 246 22.59 12.21 -12.13
CA ASN A 246 23.92 11.89 -11.61
C ASN A 246 24.83 13.12 -11.62
N GLY A 247 25.41 13.47 -10.48
CA GLY A 247 26.30 14.64 -10.30
C GLY A 247 25.70 15.79 -9.48
N SER A 248 24.45 15.70 -9.03
CA SER A 248 23.78 16.71 -8.17
C SER A 248 23.26 16.07 -6.88
N PRO A 249 24.14 15.66 -5.94
CA PRO A 249 23.70 15.01 -4.73
C PRO A 249 22.86 15.95 -3.84
N GLY A 250 21.67 15.49 -3.42
CA GLY A 250 20.93 16.06 -2.29
C GLY A 250 20.04 17.28 -2.56
N SER A 251 19.98 17.83 -3.78
CA SER A 251 19.08 18.94 -4.11
C SER A 251 17.86 18.47 -4.89
N GLN A 252 16.66 18.86 -4.44
CA GLN A 252 15.44 18.71 -5.25
C GLN A 252 15.40 19.68 -6.44
N ALA A 253 16.24 20.73 -6.41
CA ALA A 253 16.40 21.69 -7.51
C ALA A 253 17.06 20.99 -8.71
N GLY A 254 16.35 20.96 -9.84
CA GLY A 254 16.80 20.28 -11.06
C GLY A 254 16.49 18.79 -11.14
N SER A 255 15.75 18.24 -10.18
CA SER A 255 15.27 16.87 -10.26
C SER A 255 14.22 16.68 -11.37
N LEU A 256 14.28 15.53 -12.02
CA LEU A 256 13.23 15.07 -12.92
C LEU A 256 12.03 14.57 -12.09
N SER A 257 10.81 14.86 -12.54
CA SER A 257 9.57 14.52 -11.86
C SER A 257 8.77 13.47 -12.66
N PHE A 258 8.33 12.41 -11.99
CA PHE A 258 7.64 11.30 -12.62
C PHE A 258 6.33 10.99 -11.88
N THR A 259 5.23 10.91 -12.62
CA THR A 259 3.89 10.55 -12.12
C THR A 259 3.56 9.07 -12.29
N ALA A 260 4.27 8.38 -13.18
CA ALA A 260 4.08 6.95 -13.48
C ALA A 260 5.40 6.29 -13.83
N GLY A 261 5.54 5.01 -13.50
CA GLY A 261 6.74 4.21 -13.76
C GLY A 261 7.03 3.21 -12.65
N GLU A 262 8.23 2.67 -12.65
CA GLU A 262 8.68 1.66 -11.68
C GLU A 262 10.13 1.86 -11.27
N LEU A 263 10.39 1.89 -9.95
CA LEU A 263 11.75 1.79 -9.41
C LEU A 263 12.23 0.34 -9.59
N LEU A 264 13.30 0.19 -10.37
CA LEU A 264 13.92 -1.11 -10.60
C LEU A 264 14.74 -1.47 -9.35
N LEU A 265 14.53 -2.68 -8.83
CA LEU A 265 15.40 -3.20 -7.79
C LEU A 265 16.72 -3.60 -8.44
N TYR A 266 17.85 -3.07 -7.96
CA TYR A 266 19.16 -3.52 -8.40
C TYR A 266 19.27 -5.02 -8.19
N ARG A 267 19.72 -5.70 -9.23
CA ARG A 267 20.12 -7.11 -9.18
C ARG A 267 21.54 -7.22 -8.66
#